data_c4b629dae16d6775f4d17760a44d08b5
#
_entry.id   c4b629dae16d6775f4d17760a44d08b5
#
_cell.length_a   1.000
_cell.length_b   1.000
_cell.length_c   1.000
_cell.angle_alpha   90.00
_cell.angle_beta   90.00
_cell.angle_gamma   90.00
#
_symmetry.space_group_name_H-M   'P 1'
#
loop_
_entity.id
_entity.type
_entity.pdbx_description
1 polymer ?
#
loop_
_entity_poly.entity_id
_entity_poly.type
_entity_poly.pdbx_seq_one_letter_code
_entity_poly.pdbx_strand_id
1 'polypeptide(L)'
;MSWHGVAGASTAAAAGHDAILAPAPILYFDNWQAVRADQPPGRGYLVPLRDVYGFEPMPAGADAATAGHILGLEAALWTEHIRTFDQLQAMAFPRAAALAEVGWSAPGRRDWASFLQRLPAEIDRYEPLGLHADRAELIREIAAPGLGRRRASQELKLCNDKLALNLEGPDHRTYLTNPQEGCWIWPAADLTGVTRLEIGFARLPFLFALDPAHNTAVVRPPRAPGGEVEVRDGCASDPIAVAPVPPPGGATAISLDLPPRQGPHDLCVVFTSASFDPMLALGYIQLTPPGAP
;
A
#
# COMPACT_ATOMS: atom_id res chain seq x y z
N MET A 1 6.81 13.65 -19.49
CA MET A 1 6.23 13.12 -18.22
C MET A 1 6.24 11.61 -18.24
N SER A 2 6.72 10.98 -17.15
CA SER A 2 6.75 9.51 -17.00
C SER A 2 5.71 9.08 -15.96
N TRP A 3 4.64 8.42 -16.41
CA TRP A 3 3.52 8.02 -15.56
C TRP A 3 3.37 6.49 -15.40
N HIS A 4 4.00 5.69 -16.25
CA HIS A 4 4.11 4.22 -16.12
C HIS A 4 5.29 3.78 -15.25
N GLY A 5 5.59 4.50 -14.19
CA GLY A 5 6.76 4.28 -13.35
C GLY A 5 7.90 5.23 -13.71
N VAL A 6 9.09 4.99 -13.16
CA VAL A 6 10.26 5.88 -13.31
C VAL A 6 11.17 5.48 -14.48
N ALA A 7 11.04 4.28 -15.01
CA ALA A 7 11.96 3.76 -16.06
C ALA A 7 11.95 4.60 -17.34
N GLY A 8 10.77 5.09 -17.77
CA GLY A 8 10.65 5.95 -18.94
C GLY A 8 11.39 7.27 -18.80
N ALA A 9 11.34 7.86 -17.60
CA ALA A 9 12.10 9.08 -17.31
C ALA A 9 13.60 8.81 -17.30
N SER A 10 14.05 7.69 -16.73
CA SER A 10 15.46 7.29 -16.76
C SER A 10 15.98 7.12 -18.17
N THR A 11 15.21 6.47 -19.05
CA THR A 11 15.57 6.30 -20.47
C THR A 11 15.65 7.64 -21.19
N ALA A 12 14.68 8.53 -20.98
CA ALA A 12 14.65 9.86 -21.59
C ALA A 12 15.85 10.70 -21.10
N ALA A 13 16.10 10.73 -19.81
CA ALA A 13 17.20 11.47 -19.20
C ALA A 13 18.58 10.97 -19.70
N ALA A 14 18.78 9.66 -19.80
CA ALA A 14 19.99 9.08 -20.36
C ALA A 14 20.20 9.42 -21.85
N ALA A 15 19.11 9.73 -22.57
CA ALA A 15 19.15 10.22 -23.94
C ALA A 15 19.26 11.75 -24.06
N GLY A 16 19.44 12.48 -22.94
CA GLY A 16 19.58 13.94 -22.90
C GLY A 16 18.26 14.70 -22.99
N HIS A 17 17.13 14.06 -22.65
CA HIS A 17 15.81 14.70 -22.62
C HIS A 17 15.33 14.94 -21.20
N ASP A 18 14.74 16.12 -20.98
CA ASP A 18 14.14 16.46 -19.70
C ASP A 18 12.89 15.62 -19.42
N ALA A 19 12.71 15.25 -18.15
CA ALA A 19 11.58 14.45 -17.70
C ALA A 19 11.00 14.95 -16.37
N ILE A 20 9.67 14.85 -16.25
CA ILE A 20 8.93 15.02 -15.00
C ILE A 20 8.39 13.65 -14.59
N LEU A 21 8.50 13.32 -13.31
CA LEU A 21 8.04 12.06 -12.73
C LEU A 21 6.60 12.20 -12.20
N ALA A 22 5.69 11.40 -12.72
CA ALA A 22 4.31 11.29 -12.26
C ALA A 22 3.86 9.82 -12.15
N PRO A 23 4.67 8.93 -11.54
CA PRO A 23 4.41 7.49 -11.63
C PRO A 23 3.09 7.09 -10.95
N ALA A 24 2.25 6.38 -11.71
CA ALA A 24 1.09 5.70 -11.15
C ALA A 24 1.56 4.44 -10.40
N PRO A 25 0.88 4.04 -9.30
CA PRO A 25 -0.21 4.77 -8.65
C PRO A 25 0.26 5.76 -7.57
N ILE A 26 1.57 5.80 -7.25
CA ILE A 26 2.10 6.48 -6.05
C ILE A 26 1.88 8.01 -6.08
N LEU A 27 1.93 8.64 -7.25
CA LEU A 27 1.66 10.05 -7.44
C LEU A 27 0.30 10.32 -8.10
N TYR A 28 -0.63 9.37 -8.04
CA TYR A 28 -2.01 9.55 -8.47
C TYR A 28 -2.91 9.74 -7.24
N PHE A 29 -3.17 11.00 -6.91
CA PHE A 29 -3.87 11.39 -5.68
C PHE A 29 -5.40 11.25 -5.77
N ASP A 30 -5.94 10.84 -6.90
CA ASP A 30 -7.29 10.33 -7.04
C ASP A 30 -7.47 8.91 -6.42
N ASN A 31 -6.40 8.32 -5.92
CA ASN A 31 -6.41 7.12 -5.08
C ASN A 31 -6.68 7.45 -3.61
N TRP A 32 -7.20 6.47 -2.87
CA TRP A 32 -7.52 6.65 -1.44
C TRP A 32 -6.29 6.90 -0.58
N GLN A 33 -6.41 7.76 0.43
CA GLN A 33 -5.37 7.98 1.43
C GLN A 33 -5.42 6.92 2.55
N ALA A 34 -6.61 6.44 2.90
CA ALA A 34 -6.83 5.49 3.98
C ALA A 34 -7.99 4.55 3.65
N VAL A 35 -8.11 3.45 4.40
CA VAL A 35 -9.29 2.59 4.38
C VAL A 35 -10.17 2.97 5.55
N ARG A 36 -11.23 3.73 5.27
CA ARG A 36 -12.20 4.21 6.26
C ARG A 36 -13.63 4.07 5.70
N ALA A 37 -14.58 3.94 6.60
CA ALA A 37 -16.00 3.84 6.20
C ALA A 37 -16.52 5.13 5.52
N ASP A 38 -15.96 6.28 5.89
CA ASP A 38 -16.28 7.60 5.34
C ASP A 38 -15.40 8.02 4.15
N GLN A 39 -14.53 7.13 3.69
CA GLN A 39 -13.66 7.42 2.55
C GLN A 39 -14.50 7.60 1.28
N PRO A 40 -14.43 8.75 0.60
CA PRO A 40 -15.15 8.98 -0.64
C PRO A 40 -14.64 8.05 -1.77
N PRO A 41 -15.42 7.86 -2.83
CA PRO A 41 -14.97 7.09 -3.98
C PRO A 41 -13.62 7.57 -4.51
N GLY A 42 -12.77 6.64 -4.94
CA GLY A 42 -11.46 6.88 -5.52
C GLY A 42 -11.10 5.80 -6.51
N ARG A 43 -9.93 5.88 -7.12
CA ARG A 43 -9.49 5.00 -8.22
C ARG A 43 -9.25 3.53 -7.82
N GLY A 44 -9.22 3.22 -6.53
CA GLY A 44 -9.14 1.84 -6.05
C GLY A 44 -7.81 1.42 -5.43
N TYR A 45 -6.73 2.19 -5.61
CA TYR A 45 -5.50 1.96 -4.89
C TYR A 45 -5.49 2.72 -3.57
N LEU A 46 -4.67 2.26 -2.64
CA LEU A 46 -4.39 2.96 -1.40
C LEU A 46 -3.01 3.63 -1.53
N VAL A 47 -2.99 4.95 -1.39
CA VAL A 47 -1.78 5.78 -1.46
C VAL A 47 -1.72 6.64 -0.20
N PRO A 48 -1.27 6.10 0.94
CA PRO A 48 -1.17 6.83 2.20
C PRO A 48 -0.13 7.95 2.12
N LEU A 49 -0.25 8.91 3.04
CA LEU A 49 0.68 10.01 3.20
C LEU A 49 2.15 9.55 3.27
N ARG A 50 2.41 8.50 4.06
CA ARG A 50 3.75 7.94 4.26
C ARG A 50 4.36 7.40 2.97
N ASP A 51 3.57 6.77 2.13
CA ASP A 51 4.05 6.19 0.88
C ASP A 51 4.49 7.29 -0.10
N VAL A 52 3.74 8.39 -0.15
CA VAL A 52 4.13 9.57 -0.94
C VAL A 52 5.43 10.17 -0.40
N TYR A 53 5.57 10.30 0.91
CA TYR A 53 6.80 10.81 1.52
C TYR A 53 8.01 9.89 1.31
N GLY A 54 7.78 8.58 1.30
CA GLY A 54 8.80 7.54 1.04
C GLY A 54 9.18 7.38 -0.43
N PHE A 55 8.51 8.08 -1.34
CA PHE A 55 8.83 7.99 -2.76
C PHE A 55 10.25 8.53 -3.03
N GLU A 56 11.07 7.74 -3.74
CA GLU A 56 12.40 8.16 -4.17
C GLU A 56 12.37 8.56 -5.65
N PRO A 57 12.49 9.88 -5.93
CA PRO A 57 12.39 10.37 -7.30
C PRO A 57 13.63 10.05 -8.15
N MET A 58 14.78 9.86 -7.51
CA MET A 58 16.00 9.65 -8.26
C MET A 58 16.18 8.17 -8.60
N PRO A 59 16.28 7.78 -9.87
CA PRO A 59 16.54 6.40 -10.24
C PRO A 59 17.83 5.88 -9.62
N ALA A 60 17.81 4.63 -9.15
CA ALA A 60 18.98 4.00 -8.59
C ALA A 60 20.12 3.98 -9.61
N GLY A 61 21.30 4.48 -9.22
CA GLY A 61 22.49 4.52 -10.06
C GLY A 61 22.51 5.65 -11.11
N ALA A 62 21.57 6.62 -11.04
CA ALA A 62 21.62 7.79 -11.90
C ALA A 62 22.89 8.60 -11.64
N ASP A 63 23.64 8.91 -12.70
CA ASP A 63 24.74 9.84 -12.65
C ASP A 63 24.26 11.31 -12.59
N ALA A 64 25.16 12.24 -12.38
CA ALA A 64 24.82 13.67 -12.27
C ALA A 64 24.20 14.22 -13.55
N ALA A 65 24.57 13.72 -14.72
CA ALA A 65 24.03 14.15 -16.01
C ALA A 65 22.57 13.68 -16.13
N THR A 66 22.30 12.41 -15.89
CA THR A 66 20.94 11.86 -15.88
C THR A 66 20.06 12.54 -14.83
N ALA A 67 20.61 12.76 -13.61
CA ALA A 67 19.87 13.44 -12.55
C ALA A 67 19.50 14.88 -12.93
N GLY A 68 20.36 15.61 -13.69
CA GLY A 68 20.11 16.96 -14.17
C GLY A 68 18.92 17.08 -15.14
N HIS A 69 18.53 15.99 -15.78
CA HIS A 69 17.35 15.94 -16.66
C HIS A 69 16.05 15.55 -15.95
N ILE A 70 16.08 15.19 -14.66
CA ILE A 70 14.86 14.99 -13.88
C ILE A 70 14.44 16.33 -13.28
N LEU A 71 13.52 17.01 -13.94
CA LEU A 71 13.14 18.39 -13.58
C LEU A 71 12.26 18.47 -12.33
N GLY A 72 11.57 17.40 -11.97
CA GLY A 72 10.69 17.41 -10.80
C GLY A 72 9.62 16.32 -10.79
N LEU A 73 8.65 16.56 -9.92
CA LEU A 73 7.57 15.64 -9.60
C LEU A 73 6.22 16.28 -9.90
N GLU A 74 5.25 15.46 -10.29
CA GLU A 74 3.86 15.87 -10.51
C GLU A 74 2.93 14.85 -9.86
N ALA A 75 1.90 15.32 -9.15
CA ALA A 75 0.80 14.47 -8.71
C ALA A 75 -0.43 14.69 -9.56
N ALA A 76 -1.04 13.61 -10.03
CA ALA A 76 -2.26 13.65 -10.82
C ALA A 76 -3.50 13.50 -9.91
N LEU A 77 -4.55 14.26 -10.22
CA LEU A 77 -5.88 14.18 -9.62
C LEU A 77 -6.92 14.05 -10.74
N TRP A 78 -7.20 12.81 -11.14
CA TRP A 78 -8.20 12.52 -12.16
C TRP A 78 -9.60 12.54 -11.54
N THR A 79 -10.56 13.15 -12.23
CA THR A 79 -11.85 13.51 -11.64
C THR A 79 -12.97 12.51 -11.90
N GLU A 80 -12.68 11.31 -12.41
CA GLU A 80 -13.69 10.28 -12.66
C GLU A 80 -14.46 9.90 -11.38
N HIS A 81 -13.78 9.93 -10.23
CA HIS A 81 -14.37 9.60 -8.93
C HIS A 81 -14.53 10.79 -8.00
N ILE A 82 -14.00 11.97 -8.36
CA ILE A 82 -14.03 13.19 -7.55
C ILE A 82 -15.26 14.02 -7.95
N ARG A 83 -16.19 14.22 -7.01
CA ARG A 83 -17.49 14.85 -7.26
C ARG A 83 -17.59 16.29 -6.75
N THR A 84 -16.78 16.65 -5.77
CA THR A 84 -16.82 17.97 -5.14
C THR A 84 -15.42 18.54 -4.98
N PHE A 85 -15.32 19.86 -4.83
CA PHE A 85 -14.05 20.52 -4.58
C PHE A 85 -13.47 20.14 -3.20
N ASP A 86 -14.30 19.96 -2.19
CA ASP A 86 -13.87 19.49 -0.86
C ASP A 86 -13.26 18.10 -0.93
N GLN A 87 -13.86 17.19 -1.71
CA GLN A 87 -13.27 15.86 -1.95
C GLN A 87 -11.91 15.97 -2.65
N LEU A 88 -11.79 16.84 -3.65
CA LEU A 88 -10.53 17.08 -4.34
C LEU A 88 -9.45 17.56 -3.37
N GLN A 89 -9.79 18.54 -2.51
CA GLN A 89 -8.87 19.05 -1.50
C GLN A 89 -8.46 17.96 -0.49
N ALA A 90 -9.43 17.21 0.03
CA ALA A 90 -9.16 16.12 0.96
C ALA A 90 -8.27 15.02 0.31
N MET A 91 -8.39 14.79 -0.98
CA MET A 91 -7.51 13.88 -1.71
C MET A 91 -6.12 14.46 -1.99
N ALA A 92 -6.02 15.77 -2.19
CA ALA A 92 -4.73 16.44 -2.42
C ALA A 92 -3.91 16.54 -1.12
N PHE A 93 -4.55 17.00 -0.04
CA PHE A 93 -3.88 17.33 1.21
C PHE A 93 -4.17 16.30 2.31
N PRO A 94 -3.15 15.92 3.10
CA PRO A 94 -1.81 16.50 3.21
C PRO A 94 -0.76 15.92 2.26
N ARG A 95 -1.10 15.01 1.34
CA ARG A 95 -0.12 14.34 0.45
C ARG A 95 0.67 15.32 -0.43
N ALA A 96 0.07 16.43 -0.83
CA ALA A 96 0.78 17.48 -1.57
C ALA A 96 1.94 18.08 -0.78
N ALA A 97 1.80 18.24 0.55
CA ALA A 97 2.91 18.67 1.41
C ALA A 97 4.05 17.64 1.45
N ALA A 98 3.70 16.35 1.53
CA ALA A 98 4.70 15.28 1.46
C ALA A 98 5.44 15.28 0.12
N LEU A 99 4.71 15.39 -0.99
CA LEU A 99 5.29 15.47 -2.32
C LEU A 99 6.21 16.69 -2.48
N ALA A 100 5.80 17.84 -1.95
CA ALA A 100 6.61 19.06 -1.98
C ALA A 100 7.94 18.84 -1.23
N GLU A 101 7.92 18.25 -0.03
CA GLU A 101 9.15 17.97 0.71
C GLU A 101 10.04 16.96 -0.03
N VAL A 102 9.46 15.94 -0.64
CA VAL A 102 10.21 14.97 -1.46
C VAL A 102 10.88 15.64 -2.64
N GLY A 103 10.20 16.56 -3.32
CA GLY A 103 10.75 17.27 -4.47
C GLY A 103 11.81 18.32 -4.13
N TRP A 104 11.69 18.99 -2.98
CA TRP A 104 12.58 20.10 -2.58
C TRP A 104 13.74 19.69 -1.70
N SER A 105 13.67 18.51 -1.05
CA SER A 105 14.68 18.06 -0.11
C SER A 105 15.61 17.01 -0.69
N ALA A 106 16.90 17.15 -0.50
CA ALA A 106 17.85 16.09 -0.82
C ALA A 106 17.50 14.81 -0.04
N PRO A 107 17.66 13.61 -0.64
CA PRO A 107 17.26 12.34 -0.01
C PRO A 107 17.78 12.16 1.42
N GLY A 108 19.03 12.48 1.69
CA GLY A 108 19.64 12.37 3.03
C GLY A 108 19.17 13.42 4.06
N ARG A 109 18.29 14.35 3.68
CA ARG A 109 17.74 15.38 4.57
C ARG A 109 16.27 15.14 4.91
N ARG A 110 15.63 14.17 4.29
CA ARG A 110 14.24 13.82 4.57
C ARG A 110 14.15 13.00 5.84
N ASP A 111 13.33 13.45 6.77
CA ASP A 111 13.06 12.77 8.04
C ASP A 111 11.57 12.74 8.32
N TRP A 112 11.00 11.57 8.31
CA TRP A 112 9.56 11.35 8.47
C TRP A 112 9.02 11.87 9.82
N ALA A 113 9.75 11.64 10.91
CA ALA A 113 9.31 12.08 12.22
C ALA A 113 9.28 13.61 12.32
N SER A 114 10.32 14.26 11.80
CA SER A 114 10.37 15.72 11.69
C SER A 114 9.28 16.27 10.77
N PHE A 115 8.99 15.61 9.65
CA PHE A 115 7.89 15.99 8.76
C PHE A 115 6.55 15.95 9.50
N LEU A 116 6.24 14.86 10.21
CA LEU A 116 5.00 14.74 10.99
C LEU A 116 4.87 15.79 12.08
N GLN A 117 5.97 16.20 12.72
CA GLN A 117 5.95 17.26 13.73
C GLN A 117 5.61 18.64 13.14
N ARG A 118 6.03 18.90 11.90
CA ARG A 118 5.80 20.18 11.21
C ARG A 118 4.46 20.24 10.48
N LEU A 119 3.93 19.11 10.08
CA LEU A 119 2.74 19.01 9.25
C LEU A 119 1.47 19.62 9.86
N PRO A 120 1.18 19.55 11.19
CA PRO A 120 0.05 20.25 11.80
C PRO A 120 0.06 21.76 11.52
N ALA A 121 1.19 22.41 11.72
CA ALA A 121 1.34 23.83 11.45
C ALA A 121 1.18 24.20 9.96
N GLU A 122 1.57 23.29 9.07
CA GLU A 122 1.33 23.44 7.64
C GLU A 122 -0.17 23.34 7.30
N ILE A 123 -0.86 22.36 7.88
CA ILE A 123 -2.31 22.20 7.67
C ILE A 123 -3.08 23.41 8.22
N ASP A 124 -2.67 23.97 9.36
CA ASP A 124 -3.29 25.17 9.93
C ASP A 124 -3.14 26.41 9.00
N ARG A 125 -2.08 26.44 8.18
CA ARG A 125 -1.92 27.49 7.15
C ARG A 125 -2.85 27.32 5.95
N TYR A 126 -3.41 26.14 5.73
CA TYR A 126 -4.36 25.90 4.66
C TYR A 126 -5.74 26.52 4.93
N GLU A 127 -6.19 26.55 6.20
CA GLU A 127 -7.51 27.04 6.57
C GLU A 127 -7.77 28.51 6.13
N PRO A 128 -6.87 29.50 6.37
CA PRO A 128 -7.06 30.86 5.87
C PRO A 128 -7.09 30.96 4.34
N LEU A 129 -6.57 29.94 3.63
CA LEU A 129 -6.61 29.87 2.17
C LEU A 129 -7.86 29.16 1.65
N GLY A 130 -8.76 28.72 2.55
CA GLY A 130 -9.94 27.94 2.19
C GLY A 130 -9.62 26.53 1.69
N LEU A 131 -8.48 25.98 2.09
CA LEU A 131 -8.06 24.62 1.73
C LEU A 131 -8.32 23.66 2.89
N HIS A 132 -8.85 22.49 2.58
CA HIS A 132 -9.21 21.46 3.57
C HIS A 132 -8.35 20.21 3.40
N ALA A 133 -7.52 19.91 4.39
CA ALA A 133 -6.72 18.70 4.43
C ALA A 133 -7.48 17.53 5.11
N ASP A 134 -7.19 16.31 4.71
CA ASP A 134 -7.65 15.12 5.44
C ASP A 134 -6.90 14.98 6.78
N ARG A 135 -7.43 15.60 7.83
CA ARG A 135 -6.82 15.56 9.17
C ARG A 135 -6.87 14.17 9.80
N ALA A 136 -7.80 13.32 9.41
CA ALA A 136 -7.88 11.96 9.94
C ALA A 136 -6.67 11.13 9.52
N GLU A 137 -6.14 11.34 8.32
CA GLU A 137 -4.90 10.69 7.88
C GLU A 137 -3.69 11.13 8.72
N LEU A 138 -3.57 12.43 9.00
CA LEU A 138 -2.51 12.95 9.86
C LEU A 138 -2.59 12.35 11.27
N ILE A 139 -3.79 12.32 11.87
CA ILE A 139 -3.99 11.74 13.21
C ILE A 139 -3.56 10.28 13.23
N ARG A 140 -3.92 9.51 12.21
CA ARG A 140 -3.54 8.11 12.08
C ARG A 140 -2.02 7.94 11.98
N GLU A 141 -1.34 8.74 11.19
CA GLU A 141 0.12 8.67 11.04
C GLU A 141 0.87 9.09 12.30
N ILE A 142 0.35 10.07 13.07
CA ILE A 142 0.92 10.47 14.35
C ILE A 142 0.71 9.38 15.41
N ALA A 143 -0.47 8.74 15.43
CA ALA A 143 -0.79 7.71 16.42
C ALA A 143 0.03 6.43 16.22
N ALA A 144 0.47 6.16 14.97
CA ALA A 144 1.24 4.96 14.65
C ALA A 144 2.50 5.27 13.81
N PRO A 145 3.42 6.09 14.33
CA PRO A 145 4.60 6.50 13.57
C PRO A 145 5.48 5.29 13.24
N GLY A 146 5.77 5.13 11.98
CA GLY A 146 6.68 4.09 11.52
C GLY A 146 6.05 2.75 11.19
N LEU A 147 4.79 2.53 11.53
CA LEU A 147 4.07 1.29 11.27
C LEU A 147 3.09 1.50 10.11
N GLY A 148 3.62 1.52 8.90
CA GLY A 148 2.83 1.74 7.70
C GLY A 148 1.93 0.55 7.39
N ARG A 149 0.85 0.85 6.69
CA ARG A 149 0.06 -0.13 5.96
C ARG A 149 0.77 -0.44 4.65
N ARG A 150 0.94 -1.73 4.32
CA ARG A 150 1.48 -2.19 3.04
C ARG A 150 0.38 -2.81 2.20
N ARG A 151 0.29 -2.36 0.96
CA ARG A 151 -0.68 -2.88 -0.01
C ARG A 151 -0.15 -4.10 -0.71
N ALA A 152 -0.99 -5.11 -0.82
CA ALA A 152 -0.60 -6.35 -1.47
C ALA A 152 -0.20 -6.15 -2.94
N SER A 153 -0.95 -5.35 -3.67
CA SER A 153 -0.78 -5.17 -5.12
C SER A 153 0.49 -4.39 -5.54
N GLN A 154 1.19 -3.74 -4.60
CA GLN A 154 2.28 -2.83 -4.95
C GLN A 154 3.55 -2.99 -4.13
N GLU A 155 3.45 -3.45 -2.91
CA GLU A 155 4.55 -3.42 -1.95
C GLU A 155 4.91 -4.77 -1.37
N LEU A 156 4.03 -5.75 -1.56
CA LEU A 156 4.28 -7.11 -1.13
C LEU A 156 4.77 -7.95 -2.29
N LYS A 157 5.64 -8.88 -1.99
CA LYS A 157 6.07 -9.92 -2.93
C LYS A 157 5.18 -11.15 -2.77
N LEU A 158 5.02 -11.91 -3.84
CA LEU A 158 4.50 -13.27 -3.71
C LEU A 158 5.56 -14.18 -3.09
N CYS A 159 5.12 -15.24 -2.43
CA CYS A 159 6.03 -16.24 -1.87
C CYS A 159 6.64 -17.16 -2.93
N ASN A 160 6.23 -17.01 -4.19
CA ASN A 160 6.69 -17.79 -5.34
C ASN A 160 6.71 -16.91 -6.60
N ASP A 161 7.35 -17.39 -7.66
CA ASP A 161 7.43 -16.72 -8.97
C ASP A 161 6.23 -17.08 -9.87
N LYS A 162 5.06 -17.32 -9.30
CA LYS A 162 3.86 -17.72 -10.00
C LYS A 162 2.98 -16.55 -10.41
N LEU A 163 1.83 -16.85 -10.98
CA LEU A 163 0.90 -15.85 -11.48
C LEU A 163 0.34 -14.97 -10.38
N ALA A 164 0.51 -13.66 -10.55
CA ALA A 164 -0.11 -12.63 -9.74
C ALA A 164 -1.24 -11.95 -10.52
N LEU A 165 -2.41 -11.85 -9.92
CA LEU A 165 -3.54 -11.15 -10.51
C LEU A 165 -3.97 -10.00 -9.59
N ASN A 166 -3.97 -8.80 -10.14
CA ASN A 166 -4.58 -7.63 -9.51
C ASN A 166 -6.04 -7.54 -9.97
N LEU A 167 -6.97 -7.80 -9.08
CA LEU A 167 -8.39 -7.84 -9.36
C LEU A 167 -9.13 -6.78 -8.57
N GLU A 168 -10.13 -6.17 -9.19
CA GLU A 168 -11.03 -5.25 -8.51
C GLU A 168 -12.05 -6.04 -7.67
N GLY A 169 -12.19 -5.68 -6.41
CA GLY A 169 -13.21 -6.23 -5.51
C GLY A 169 -14.56 -5.51 -5.61
N PRO A 170 -15.59 -6.01 -4.93
CA PRO A 170 -16.93 -5.44 -4.93
C PRO A 170 -16.99 -4.04 -4.29
N ASP A 171 -15.97 -3.65 -3.56
CA ASP A 171 -15.78 -2.34 -2.94
C ASP A 171 -14.94 -1.39 -3.82
N HIS A 172 -14.70 -1.74 -5.07
CA HIS A 172 -13.87 -1.01 -6.04
C HIS A 172 -12.40 -0.84 -5.64
N ARG A 173 -11.91 -1.68 -4.73
CA ARG A 173 -10.48 -1.73 -4.35
C ARG A 173 -9.75 -2.80 -5.13
N THR A 174 -8.46 -2.58 -5.33
CA THR A 174 -7.58 -3.56 -5.96
C THR A 174 -7.00 -4.50 -4.92
N TYR A 175 -7.15 -5.78 -5.17
CA TYR A 175 -6.64 -6.88 -4.36
C TYR A 175 -5.65 -7.70 -5.16
N LEU A 176 -4.62 -8.21 -4.50
CA LEU A 176 -3.67 -9.13 -5.10
C LEU A 176 -4.06 -10.56 -4.76
N THR A 177 -4.29 -11.36 -5.77
CA THR A 177 -4.48 -12.81 -5.61
C THR A 177 -3.37 -13.59 -6.29
N ASN A 178 -3.04 -14.73 -5.71
CA ASN A 178 -2.13 -15.71 -6.25
C ASN A 178 -2.87 -17.05 -6.38
N PRO A 179 -3.36 -17.40 -7.57
CA PRO A 179 -4.14 -18.62 -7.76
C PRO A 179 -3.35 -19.92 -7.55
N GLN A 180 -2.05 -19.85 -7.47
CA GLN A 180 -1.19 -21.03 -7.33
C GLN A 180 -0.61 -21.22 -5.95
N GLU A 181 -0.89 -20.34 -5.02
CA GLU A 181 -0.60 -20.47 -3.59
C GLU A 181 -0.89 -19.14 -2.89
N GLY A 182 -1.96 -19.03 -2.12
CA GLY A 182 -2.36 -17.76 -1.50
C GLY A 182 -1.39 -17.29 -0.41
N CYS A 183 -0.24 -16.75 -0.80
CA CYS A 183 0.79 -16.27 0.12
C CYS A 183 1.54 -15.03 -0.39
N TRP A 184 1.82 -14.12 0.53
CA TRP A 184 2.46 -12.83 0.28
C TRP A 184 3.53 -12.55 1.33
N ILE A 185 4.61 -11.88 0.92
CA ILE A 185 5.72 -11.50 1.80
C ILE A 185 5.85 -9.98 1.88
N TRP A 186 5.93 -9.47 3.10
CA TRP A 186 6.45 -8.15 3.41
C TRP A 186 7.92 -8.30 3.82
N PRO A 187 8.86 -8.02 2.90
CA PRO A 187 10.27 -8.18 3.20
C PRO A 187 10.74 -7.17 4.25
N ALA A 188 11.58 -7.62 5.17
CA ALA A 188 12.22 -6.79 6.18
C ALA A 188 11.24 -5.88 6.94
N ALA A 189 10.02 -6.39 7.26
CA ALA A 189 9.06 -5.68 8.10
C ALA A 189 9.67 -5.48 9.49
N ASP A 190 9.78 -4.24 9.96
CA ASP A 190 10.24 -3.97 11.32
C ASP A 190 9.12 -4.30 12.31
N LEU A 191 9.34 -5.35 13.11
CA LEU A 191 8.40 -5.81 14.13
C LEU A 191 8.72 -5.27 15.53
N THR A 192 9.65 -4.34 15.65
CA THR A 192 10.01 -3.73 16.94
C THR A 192 8.79 -3.03 17.55
N GLY A 193 8.35 -3.52 18.71
CA GLY A 193 7.20 -2.97 19.42
C GLY A 193 5.83 -3.26 18.77
N VAL A 194 5.77 -4.05 17.70
CA VAL A 194 4.50 -4.49 17.10
C VAL A 194 3.89 -5.59 17.95
N THR A 195 2.63 -5.40 18.35
CA THR A 195 1.87 -6.38 19.14
C THR A 195 0.66 -6.92 18.39
N ARG A 196 0.25 -6.24 17.31
CA ARG A 196 -0.93 -6.61 16.52
C ARG A 196 -0.70 -6.27 15.06
N LEU A 197 -1.29 -7.08 14.19
CA LEU A 197 -1.45 -6.73 12.78
C LEU A 197 -2.91 -6.84 12.35
N GLU A 198 -3.26 -6.08 11.32
CA GLU A 198 -4.53 -6.19 10.63
C GLU A 198 -4.29 -6.59 9.17
N ILE A 199 -5.09 -7.53 8.68
CA ILE A 199 -5.05 -8.03 7.31
C ILE A 199 -6.38 -7.71 6.64
N GLY A 200 -6.36 -6.82 5.65
CA GLY A 200 -7.52 -6.56 4.79
C GLY A 200 -7.55 -7.54 3.62
N PHE A 201 -8.71 -8.12 3.35
CA PHE A 201 -8.87 -9.12 2.30
C PHE A 201 -10.25 -9.04 1.64
N ALA A 202 -10.37 -9.65 0.46
CA ALA A 202 -11.65 -9.86 -0.22
C ALA A 202 -11.81 -11.32 -0.65
N ARG A 203 -13.06 -11.69 -0.90
CA ARG A 203 -13.43 -12.90 -1.62
C ARG A 203 -13.82 -12.51 -3.03
N LEU A 204 -13.05 -12.97 -4.00
CA LEU A 204 -13.28 -12.67 -5.39
C LEU A 204 -13.70 -13.95 -6.13
N PRO A 205 -14.74 -13.89 -6.99
CA PRO A 205 -15.13 -15.05 -7.76
C PRO A 205 -14.02 -15.42 -8.76
N PHE A 206 -13.81 -16.72 -8.96
CA PHE A 206 -12.93 -17.22 -9.99
C PHE A 206 -13.70 -17.31 -11.32
N LEU A 207 -13.63 -16.28 -12.15
CA LEU A 207 -14.42 -16.12 -13.37
C LEU A 207 -13.58 -16.15 -14.66
N PHE A 208 -12.34 -16.64 -14.61
CA PHE A 208 -11.45 -16.65 -15.74
C PHE A 208 -10.81 -18.04 -15.92
N ALA A 209 -10.48 -18.38 -17.18
CA ALA A 209 -9.68 -19.56 -17.47
C ALA A 209 -8.19 -19.20 -17.39
N LEU A 210 -7.43 -19.98 -16.67
CA LEU A 210 -5.97 -19.89 -16.71
C LEU A 210 -5.47 -20.62 -17.94
N ASP A 211 -4.34 -20.16 -18.50
CA ASP A 211 -3.56 -20.89 -19.49
C ASP A 211 -3.29 -22.32 -18.97
N PRO A 212 -3.33 -23.39 -19.81
CA PRO A 212 -3.02 -24.74 -19.38
C PRO A 212 -1.70 -24.90 -18.62
N ALA A 213 -0.68 -24.09 -18.92
CA ALA A 213 0.58 -24.05 -18.18
C ALA A 213 0.43 -23.47 -16.76
N HIS A 214 -0.63 -22.70 -16.50
CA HIS A 214 -0.91 -22.04 -15.24
C HIS A 214 -2.20 -22.51 -14.57
N ASN A 215 -2.87 -23.51 -15.15
CA ASN A 215 -4.19 -23.99 -14.71
C ASN A 215 -4.14 -24.88 -13.46
N THR A 216 -3.26 -24.58 -12.53
CA THR A 216 -3.14 -25.30 -11.27
C THR A 216 -3.45 -24.34 -10.14
N ALA A 217 -4.74 -24.22 -9.80
CA ALA A 217 -5.14 -23.60 -8.56
C ALA A 217 -4.69 -24.48 -7.39
N VAL A 218 -3.91 -23.92 -6.49
CA VAL A 218 -3.42 -24.61 -5.29
C VAL A 218 -3.96 -23.88 -4.07
N VAL A 219 -4.68 -24.59 -3.24
CA VAL A 219 -5.10 -24.10 -1.92
C VAL A 219 -4.38 -24.90 -0.85
N ARG A 220 -3.93 -24.24 0.19
CA ARG A 220 -3.44 -24.91 1.39
C ARG A 220 -4.65 -25.44 2.18
N PRO A 221 -4.64 -26.73 2.58
CA PRO A 221 -5.77 -27.28 3.34
C PRO A 221 -5.96 -26.52 4.65
N PRO A 222 -7.20 -26.13 5.00
CA PRO A 222 -7.49 -25.45 6.24
C PRO A 222 -7.55 -26.43 7.41
N ARG A 223 -7.31 -25.92 8.62
CA ARG A 223 -7.57 -26.63 9.88
C ARG A 223 -8.98 -26.35 10.40
N ALA A 224 -9.54 -25.18 10.05
CA ALA A 224 -10.91 -24.78 10.37
C ALA A 224 -11.81 -24.80 9.12
N PRO A 225 -13.11 -25.11 9.25
CA PRO A 225 -14.02 -25.28 8.11
C PRO A 225 -14.11 -24.04 7.17
N GLY A 226 -13.90 -22.84 7.70
CA GLY A 226 -13.96 -21.58 6.93
C GLY A 226 -12.64 -21.12 6.33
N GLY A 227 -11.55 -21.84 6.58
CA GLY A 227 -10.20 -21.40 6.28
C GLY A 227 -9.61 -20.49 7.35
N GLU A 228 -8.32 -20.29 7.29
CA GLU A 228 -7.55 -19.43 8.19
C GLU A 228 -6.64 -18.50 7.42
N VAL A 229 -6.27 -17.41 8.08
CA VAL A 229 -5.08 -16.65 7.74
C VAL A 229 -3.96 -17.04 8.72
N GLU A 230 -2.82 -17.38 8.19
CA GLU A 230 -1.60 -17.67 8.93
C GLU A 230 -0.58 -16.55 8.70
N VAL A 231 0.04 -16.09 9.78
CA VAL A 231 1.17 -15.16 9.73
C VAL A 231 2.42 -15.93 10.12
N ARG A 232 3.49 -15.79 9.35
CA ARG A 232 4.74 -16.56 9.50
C ARG A 232 5.94 -15.62 9.44
N ASP A 233 7.03 -16.01 10.07
CA ASP A 233 8.33 -15.36 9.96
C ASP A 233 9.14 -16.11 8.90
N GLY A 234 9.01 -15.65 7.65
CA GLY A 234 9.38 -16.43 6.47
C GLY A 234 8.33 -17.50 6.10
N CYS A 235 8.02 -17.66 4.83
CA CYS A 235 6.90 -18.49 4.36
C CYS A 235 7.04 -20.00 4.64
N ALA A 236 8.26 -20.48 4.86
CA ALA A 236 8.56 -21.88 5.17
C ALA A 236 8.46 -22.21 6.66
N SER A 237 8.41 -21.21 7.54
CA SER A 237 8.37 -21.42 9.00
C SER A 237 6.97 -21.82 9.49
N ASP A 238 6.86 -22.27 10.72
CA ASP A 238 5.58 -22.47 11.39
C ASP A 238 4.86 -21.12 11.59
N PRO A 239 3.53 -21.10 11.61
CA PRO A 239 2.77 -19.89 11.88
C PRO A 239 3.08 -19.31 13.26
N ILE A 240 3.32 -18.01 13.32
CA ILE A 240 3.49 -17.25 14.56
C ILE A 240 2.17 -16.68 15.09
N ALA A 241 1.17 -16.56 14.21
CA ALA A 241 -0.20 -16.21 14.53
C ALA A 241 -1.16 -16.85 13.52
N VAL A 242 -2.36 -17.21 13.97
CA VAL A 242 -3.41 -17.81 13.14
C VAL A 242 -4.76 -17.25 13.57
N ALA A 243 -5.60 -16.91 12.61
CA ALA A 243 -6.98 -16.53 12.86
C ALA A 243 -7.92 -17.13 11.81
N PRO A 244 -9.17 -17.46 12.17
CA PRO A 244 -10.15 -17.94 11.21
C PRO A 244 -10.52 -16.83 10.22
N VAL A 245 -10.73 -17.18 8.96
CA VAL A 245 -11.28 -16.27 7.96
C VAL A 245 -12.77 -16.08 8.25
N PRO A 246 -13.26 -14.84 8.48
CA PRO A 246 -14.67 -14.56 8.73
C PRO A 246 -15.58 -15.15 7.63
N PRO A 247 -16.81 -15.54 7.93
CA PRO A 247 -17.72 -16.10 6.93
C PRO A 247 -18.07 -15.07 5.83
N PRO A 248 -18.59 -15.53 4.67
CA PRO A 248 -19.10 -14.63 3.64
C PRO A 248 -20.14 -13.64 4.19
N GLY A 249 -20.03 -12.37 3.79
CA GLY A 249 -20.86 -11.27 4.34
C GLY A 249 -20.40 -10.73 5.70
N GLY A 250 -19.36 -11.31 6.29
CA GLY A 250 -18.72 -10.82 7.51
C GLY A 250 -17.67 -9.75 7.27
N ALA A 251 -16.81 -9.55 8.26
CA ALA A 251 -15.72 -8.58 8.20
C ALA A 251 -14.76 -8.86 7.02
N THR A 252 -14.25 -7.80 6.42
CA THR A 252 -13.25 -7.81 5.35
C THR A 252 -11.84 -7.52 5.86
N ALA A 253 -11.66 -7.50 7.17
CA ALA A 253 -10.37 -7.38 7.84
C ALA A 253 -10.30 -8.35 9.02
N ILE A 254 -9.10 -8.84 9.29
CA ILE A 254 -8.78 -9.77 10.37
C ILE A 254 -7.66 -9.15 11.19
N SER A 255 -7.88 -9.02 12.51
CA SER A 255 -6.83 -8.60 13.44
C SER A 255 -6.23 -9.82 14.14
N LEU A 256 -4.90 -9.86 14.23
CA LEU A 256 -4.15 -10.90 14.92
C LEU A 256 -3.17 -10.25 15.89
N ASP A 257 -3.09 -10.82 17.09
CA ASP A 257 -2.02 -10.48 18.02
C ASP A 257 -0.74 -11.21 17.61
N LEU A 258 0.39 -10.50 17.68
CA LEU A 258 1.71 -11.05 17.37
C LEU A 258 2.54 -11.25 18.65
N PRO A 259 3.30 -12.32 18.72
CA PRO A 259 4.31 -12.45 19.77
C PRO A 259 5.37 -11.35 19.61
N PRO A 260 5.90 -10.79 20.71
CA PRO A 260 6.92 -9.75 20.67
C PRO A 260 8.13 -10.16 19.84
N ARG A 261 8.53 -9.28 18.93
CA ARG A 261 9.72 -9.45 18.08
C ARG A 261 10.49 -8.14 17.98
N GLN A 262 11.75 -8.20 17.57
CA GLN A 262 12.62 -7.05 17.44
C GLN A 262 13.30 -7.08 16.07
N GLY A 263 13.37 -5.91 15.43
CA GLY A 263 14.07 -5.74 14.17
C GLY A 263 13.30 -6.22 12.94
N PRO A 264 13.97 -6.28 11.79
CA PRO A 264 13.38 -6.64 10.51
C PRO A 264 13.14 -8.15 10.38
N HIS A 265 11.97 -8.54 9.89
CA HIS A 265 11.55 -9.90 9.61
C HIS A 265 10.87 -10.00 8.24
N ASP A 266 10.98 -11.14 7.58
CA ASP A 266 10.22 -11.42 6.37
C ASP A 266 8.81 -11.93 6.75
N LEU A 267 7.89 -11.00 6.93
CA LEU A 267 6.54 -11.30 7.37
C LEU A 267 5.74 -11.93 6.23
N CYS A 268 5.39 -13.20 6.36
CA CYS A 268 4.64 -13.94 5.36
C CYS A 268 3.19 -14.13 5.82
N VAL A 269 2.24 -13.76 4.96
CA VAL A 269 0.80 -14.00 5.14
C VAL A 269 0.35 -15.09 4.19
N VAL A 270 -0.37 -16.07 4.71
CA VAL A 270 -0.87 -17.23 3.96
C VAL A 270 -2.35 -17.39 4.24
N PHE A 271 -3.16 -17.52 3.20
CA PHE A 271 -4.54 -17.98 3.34
C PHE A 271 -4.63 -19.48 3.11
N THR A 272 -5.36 -20.16 3.98
CA THR A 272 -5.78 -21.54 3.81
C THR A 272 -7.27 -21.59 3.49
N SER A 273 -7.70 -22.49 2.64
CA SER A 273 -9.12 -22.62 2.26
C SER A 273 -9.44 -24.05 1.84
N ALA A 274 -10.70 -24.45 2.01
CA ALA A 274 -11.19 -25.72 1.49
C ALA A 274 -11.53 -25.67 0.00
N SER A 275 -11.68 -24.45 -0.56
CA SER A 275 -12.04 -24.19 -1.95
C SER A 275 -11.24 -23.03 -2.49
N PHE A 276 -10.97 -23.08 -3.79
CA PHE A 276 -10.36 -21.96 -4.49
C PHE A 276 -11.39 -20.91 -4.97
N ASP A 277 -12.64 -21.26 -5.09
CA ASP A 277 -13.71 -20.34 -5.44
C ASP A 277 -14.67 -20.18 -4.24
N PRO A 278 -14.80 -18.97 -3.69
CA PRO A 278 -14.12 -17.72 -4.06
C PRO A 278 -12.63 -17.70 -3.65
N MET A 279 -11.83 -16.99 -4.45
CA MET A 279 -10.43 -16.73 -4.13
C MET A 279 -10.32 -15.79 -2.94
N LEU A 280 -9.43 -16.08 -2.02
CA LEU A 280 -9.01 -15.14 -0.98
C LEU A 280 -7.90 -14.26 -1.52
N ALA A 281 -8.18 -12.98 -1.63
CA ALA A 281 -7.27 -11.98 -2.19
C ALA A 281 -6.85 -10.98 -1.11
N LEU A 282 -5.54 -10.75 -0.99
CA LEU A 282 -4.99 -9.84 -0.01
C LEU A 282 -5.10 -8.39 -0.50
N GLY A 283 -5.61 -7.50 0.34
CA GLY A 283 -5.66 -6.07 0.10
C GLY A 283 -4.49 -5.33 0.73
N TYR A 284 -4.28 -5.55 2.01
CA TYR A 284 -3.22 -4.88 2.77
C TYR A 284 -2.83 -5.66 4.03
N ILE A 285 -1.65 -5.34 4.55
CA ILE A 285 -1.20 -5.67 5.90
C ILE A 285 -0.91 -4.36 6.63
N GLN A 286 -1.41 -4.20 7.83
CA GLN A 286 -1.09 -3.07 8.71
C GLN A 286 -0.55 -3.55 10.04
N LEU A 287 0.62 -3.04 10.42
CA LEU A 287 1.22 -3.28 11.73
C LEU A 287 0.72 -2.24 12.73
N THR A 288 0.47 -2.64 13.96
CA THR A 288 -0.02 -1.76 15.04
C THR A 288 0.88 -1.89 16.27
N PRO A 289 1.41 -0.76 16.80
CA PRO A 289 2.19 -0.77 18.04
C PRO A 289 1.31 -0.94 19.27
N PRO A 290 1.91 -1.23 20.43
CA PRO A 290 1.19 -1.25 21.69
C PRO A 290 0.58 0.12 21.99
N GLY A 291 -0.70 0.14 22.39
CA GLY A 291 -1.39 1.35 22.80
C GLY A 291 -1.91 2.25 21.67
N ALA A 292 -1.79 1.85 20.40
CA ALA A 292 -2.56 2.48 19.34
C ALA A 292 -4.03 2.03 19.44
N PRO A 293 -5.00 2.96 19.31
CA PRO A 293 -6.44 2.66 19.42
C PRO A 293 -6.95 1.74 18.33
#